data_0bc8e2b57e7c440f45a32826708962bd
#
_entry.id   0bc8e2b57e7c440f45a32826708962bd
#
_cell.length_a   1.000
_cell.length_b   1.000
_cell.length_c   1.000
_cell.angle_alpha   90.00
_cell.angle_beta   90.00
_cell.angle_gamma   90.00
#
_symmetry.space_group_name_H-M   'P 1'
#
loop_
_entity.id
_entity.type
_entity.pdbx_description
1 polymer ?
#
loop_
_entity_poly.entity_id
_entity_poly.type
_entity_poly.pdbx_seq_one_letter_code
_entity_poly.pdbx_strand_id
1 'polypeptide(L)'
;MKVIDANTFVNSFKIKPDKSMSFLLGAGASVSSNIPSGGQMVWDFKRMLYCTDNNIRTSLYGDLSKENVQKEIQSYFDGRGGYPELWSPEEYSFYFEKCYPSRSDREYYIRNKVRDIKPSLGYLCMGELIVNGKIDLVSTTNFDDLVQAGVHSINPGFSIKTISSAVSNSVGFALNEGFPNIIKLHGDYLFDKLKNTESELQKLEDKIADIWKTSIEQNGLIVIGYAGNDNSVMSVLEELINEGGIKKGVYWCKPRGSKLSIKACKFMENACNVNEQSAVVEIDGFDDLMYSLYLAMNLENSNIDELWKGHDKKQEILYDAIGRHTASAITNALPAIQFPRKCYVFSSNITTWKELRAITNNSCVAILHKGKVWALGSKNGILEAFADKNISDIEEMDIPIYMMKLEHSDVIGMFYEIIENNLLSKGLSSFGKNKYFDRNSRRIRNGYFVYDAIKIALSFVEDNIVMNLLPTVHVLKSDGSQLDRFAYQNMVNNEMSTLYNKQMNEKVEIWVQKLSKNRKLIFELGNAILEFSTQRIRFAGTGSIDKCYQAKETELAFDYENESCIAVNQLKGLINYGPLESYANRRVRLAVLSPRECAADIWRHLNELNKH
;
A
#
# COMPACT_ATOMS: atom_id res chain seq x y z
N MET A 1 -12.60 -20.39 -16.26
CA MET A 1 -13.18 -19.14 -15.68
C MET A 1 -12.83 -17.95 -16.56
N LYS A 2 -13.81 -17.15 -16.98
CA LYS A 2 -13.66 -15.97 -17.86
C LYS A 2 -13.33 -14.75 -16.98
N VAL A 3 -12.30 -13.97 -17.38
CA VAL A 3 -11.94 -12.69 -16.72
C VAL A 3 -12.10 -11.57 -17.72
N ILE A 4 -12.75 -10.47 -17.33
CA ILE A 4 -12.97 -9.27 -18.15
C ILE A 4 -12.56 -8.01 -17.36
N ASP A 5 -12.26 -6.95 -18.08
CA ASP A 5 -12.02 -5.63 -17.49
C ASP A 5 -13.33 -4.88 -17.18
N ALA A 6 -13.23 -3.81 -16.38
CA ALA A 6 -14.36 -2.99 -15.98
C ALA A 6 -15.11 -2.38 -17.17
N ASN A 7 -14.41 -1.91 -18.20
CA ASN A 7 -15.06 -1.29 -19.37
C ASN A 7 -15.91 -2.30 -20.16
N THR A 8 -15.39 -3.52 -20.35
CA THR A 8 -16.14 -4.62 -20.99
C THR A 8 -17.39 -4.94 -20.17
N PHE A 9 -17.29 -4.97 -18.84
CA PHE A 9 -18.44 -5.20 -17.96
C PHE A 9 -19.44 -4.06 -18.04
N VAL A 10 -19.01 -2.79 -17.96
CA VAL A 10 -19.88 -1.60 -18.06
C VAL A 10 -20.65 -1.58 -19.37
N ASN A 11 -20.00 -1.89 -20.50
CA ASN A 11 -20.67 -2.02 -21.79
C ASN A 11 -21.71 -3.14 -21.80
N SER A 12 -21.41 -4.28 -21.15
CA SER A 12 -22.38 -5.38 -21.00
C SER A 12 -23.55 -4.99 -20.10
N PHE A 13 -23.32 -4.23 -19.03
CA PHE A 13 -24.37 -3.74 -18.14
C PHE A 13 -25.32 -2.79 -18.87
N LYS A 14 -24.77 -1.85 -19.64
CA LYS A 14 -25.53 -0.82 -20.37
C LYS A 14 -26.61 -1.37 -21.30
N ILE A 15 -26.38 -2.53 -21.92
CA ILE A 15 -27.31 -3.15 -22.85
C ILE A 15 -28.36 -4.05 -22.18
N LYS A 16 -28.21 -4.30 -20.86
CA LYS A 16 -29.18 -5.12 -20.13
C LYS A 16 -30.43 -4.31 -19.79
N PRO A 17 -31.60 -4.95 -19.69
CA PRO A 17 -32.82 -4.27 -19.25
C PRO A 17 -32.64 -3.68 -17.85
N ASP A 18 -33.25 -2.52 -17.62
CA ASP A 18 -33.33 -1.92 -16.28
C ASP A 18 -33.85 -2.93 -15.25
N LYS A 19 -33.34 -2.87 -14.03
CA LYS A 19 -33.69 -3.76 -12.90
C LYS A 19 -33.41 -5.24 -13.12
N SER A 20 -32.65 -5.58 -14.16
CA SER A 20 -32.34 -6.97 -14.47
C SER A 20 -31.09 -7.49 -13.76
N MET A 21 -30.36 -6.62 -13.11
CA MET A 21 -29.15 -6.94 -12.36
C MET A 21 -29.33 -6.55 -10.89
N SER A 22 -28.95 -7.44 -10.00
CA SER A 22 -28.90 -7.21 -8.55
C SER A 22 -27.46 -7.13 -8.08
N PHE A 23 -27.26 -6.47 -6.94
CA PHE A 23 -25.95 -6.31 -6.34
C PHE A 23 -25.83 -7.09 -5.04
N LEU A 24 -24.66 -7.67 -4.81
CA LEU A 24 -24.21 -8.19 -3.51
C LEU A 24 -22.97 -7.41 -3.07
N LEU A 25 -23.12 -6.65 -1.99
CA LEU A 25 -22.05 -5.83 -1.44
C LEU A 25 -21.45 -6.50 -0.20
N GLY A 26 -20.13 -6.54 -0.15
CA GLY A 26 -19.38 -6.91 1.03
C GLY A 26 -18.55 -5.74 1.57
N ALA A 27 -17.81 -5.96 2.66
CA ALA A 27 -17.08 -4.93 3.40
C ALA A 27 -16.08 -4.14 2.54
N GLY A 28 -15.58 -4.72 1.45
CA GLY A 28 -14.70 -4.03 0.51
C GLY A 28 -15.36 -2.83 -0.20
N ALA A 29 -16.67 -2.83 -0.36
CA ALA A 29 -17.39 -1.70 -0.95
C ALA A 29 -17.43 -0.47 -0.02
N SER A 30 -17.33 -0.68 1.31
CA SER A 30 -17.43 0.40 2.31
C SER A 30 -16.06 1.00 2.69
N VAL A 31 -14.96 0.49 2.13
CA VAL A 31 -13.60 0.98 2.45
C VAL A 31 -13.43 2.45 2.07
N SER A 32 -13.92 2.87 0.91
CA SER A 32 -13.90 4.28 0.47
C SER A 32 -14.72 5.20 1.37
N SER A 33 -15.66 4.64 2.13
CA SER A 33 -16.43 5.37 3.16
C SER A 33 -15.74 5.37 4.53
N ASN A 34 -14.46 4.94 4.61
CA ASN A 34 -13.68 4.81 5.84
C ASN A 34 -14.17 3.74 6.84
N ILE A 35 -14.89 2.74 6.38
CA ILE A 35 -15.19 1.52 7.15
C ILE A 35 -14.13 0.47 6.80
N PRO A 36 -13.39 -0.07 7.78
CA PRO A 36 -12.37 -1.05 7.48
C PRO A 36 -12.97 -2.35 6.93
N SER A 37 -12.28 -2.96 5.98
CA SER A 37 -12.63 -4.31 5.51
C SER A 37 -12.39 -5.36 6.60
N GLY A 38 -12.98 -6.55 6.46
CA GLY A 38 -12.75 -7.68 7.39
C GLY A 38 -11.27 -8.01 7.57
N GLY A 39 -10.48 -8.00 6.49
CA GLY A 39 -9.03 -8.22 6.57
C GLY A 39 -8.28 -7.11 7.32
N GLN A 40 -8.68 -5.85 7.15
CA GLN A 40 -8.12 -4.74 7.93
C GLN A 40 -8.48 -4.85 9.41
N MET A 41 -9.70 -5.30 9.74
CA MET A 41 -10.10 -5.55 11.12
C MET A 41 -9.29 -6.70 11.74
N VAL A 42 -9.04 -7.78 11.01
CA VAL A 42 -8.18 -8.89 11.48
C VAL A 42 -6.80 -8.38 11.89
N TRP A 43 -6.17 -7.55 11.06
CA TRP A 43 -4.87 -6.96 11.40
C TRP A 43 -4.94 -6.03 12.60
N ASP A 44 -6.05 -5.29 12.76
CA ASP A 44 -6.27 -4.44 13.94
C ASP A 44 -6.41 -5.28 15.22
N PHE A 45 -7.16 -6.38 15.17
CA PHE A 45 -7.29 -7.33 16.29
C PHE A 45 -5.96 -8.00 16.64
N LYS A 46 -5.23 -8.50 15.65
CA LYS A 46 -3.89 -9.06 15.84
C LYS A 46 -2.95 -8.06 16.51
N ARG A 47 -2.92 -6.82 16.04
CA ARG A 47 -2.14 -5.75 16.65
C ARG A 47 -2.54 -5.53 18.12
N MET A 48 -3.84 -5.47 18.41
CA MET A 48 -4.33 -5.26 19.78
C MET A 48 -3.83 -6.38 20.72
N LEU A 49 -3.99 -7.63 20.33
CA LEU A 49 -3.53 -8.78 21.11
C LEU A 49 -2.01 -8.79 21.26
N TYR A 50 -1.28 -8.64 20.16
CA TYR A 50 0.18 -8.58 20.16
C TYR A 50 0.70 -7.51 21.12
N CYS A 51 0.16 -6.29 21.03
CA CYS A 51 0.57 -5.18 21.86
C CYS A 51 0.22 -5.39 23.34
N THR A 52 -0.95 -5.95 23.62
CA THR A 52 -1.38 -6.27 24.99
C THR A 52 -0.48 -7.33 25.62
N ASP A 53 -0.23 -8.42 24.92
CA ASP A 53 0.58 -9.55 25.41
C ASP A 53 2.05 -9.15 25.66
N ASN A 54 2.56 -8.19 24.91
CA ASN A 54 3.94 -7.74 25.03
C ASN A 54 4.10 -6.41 25.82
N ASN A 55 3.01 -5.88 26.41
CA ASN A 55 2.98 -4.58 27.09
C ASN A 55 3.50 -3.41 26.25
N ILE A 56 3.18 -3.42 24.94
CA ILE A 56 3.57 -2.40 23.97
C ILE A 56 2.38 -1.48 23.68
N ARG A 57 2.63 -0.20 23.48
CA ARG A 57 1.58 0.73 23.05
C ARG A 57 1.20 0.47 21.61
N THR A 58 -0.10 0.34 21.31
CA THR A 58 -0.64 0.12 19.95
C THR A 58 -0.22 1.21 18.95
N SER A 59 0.05 2.43 19.44
CA SER A 59 0.52 3.54 18.60
C SER A 59 1.89 3.29 17.93
N LEU A 60 2.70 2.38 18.46
CA LEU A 60 3.98 1.99 17.87
C LEU A 60 3.82 1.14 16.60
N TYR A 61 2.66 0.51 16.45
CA TYR A 61 2.27 -0.30 15.30
C TYR A 61 1.09 0.36 14.55
N GLY A 62 1.15 1.68 14.37
CA GLY A 62 0.04 2.48 13.83
C GLY A 62 -0.28 2.16 12.37
N ASP A 63 0.72 1.82 11.57
CA ASP A 63 0.56 1.53 10.14
C ASP A 63 0.61 0.01 9.90
N LEU A 64 -0.58 -0.59 9.82
CA LEU A 64 -0.77 -2.02 9.55
C LEU A 64 -0.68 -2.38 8.06
N SER A 65 -0.47 -1.43 7.16
CA SER A 65 -0.24 -1.70 5.74
C SER A 65 1.21 -2.14 5.46
N LYS A 66 2.12 -1.89 6.41
CA LYS A 66 3.54 -2.23 6.27
C LYS A 66 3.78 -3.73 6.43
N GLU A 67 4.36 -4.32 5.40
CA GLU A 67 4.64 -5.76 5.35
C GLU A 67 5.53 -6.25 6.52
N ASN A 68 6.52 -5.45 6.92
CA ASN A 68 7.39 -5.78 8.06
C ASN A 68 6.62 -5.81 9.39
N VAL A 69 5.65 -4.91 9.58
CA VAL A 69 4.78 -4.88 10.76
C VAL A 69 3.87 -6.10 10.76
N GLN A 70 3.26 -6.41 9.63
CA GLN A 70 2.43 -7.61 9.49
C GLN A 70 3.22 -8.89 9.72
N LYS A 71 4.43 -9.00 9.15
CA LYS A 71 5.31 -10.16 9.36
C LYS A 71 5.72 -10.35 10.83
N GLU A 72 6.04 -9.26 11.52
CA GLU A 72 6.40 -9.31 12.94
C GLU A 72 5.23 -9.81 13.80
N ILE A 73 4.05 -9.21 13.60
CA ILE A 73 2.84 -9.59 14.33
C ILE A 73 2.45 -11.04 14.00
N GLN A 74 2.50 -11.44 12.73
CA GLN A 74 2.14 -12.80 12.32
C GLN A 74 3.10 -13.85 12.89
N SER A 75 4.41 -13.62 12.80
CA SER A 75 5.42 -14.53 13.35
C SER A 75 5.25 -14.77 14.84
N TYR A 76 4.74 -13.79 15.58
CA TYR A 76 4.43 -13.94 16.99
C TYR A 76 3.30 -14.95 17.23
N PHE A 77 2.24 -14.95 16.42
CA PHE A 77 1.13 -15.90 16.54
C PHE A 77 1.50 -17.28 15.99
N ASP A 78 2.23 -17.34 14.89
CA ASP A 78 2.72 -18.60 14.30
C ASP A 78 3.61 -19.38 15.28
N GLY A 79 4.43 -18.68 16.07
CA GLY A 79 5.31 -19.29 17.07
C GLY A 79 4.61 -19.82 18.32
N ARG A 80 3.34 -19.47 18.57
CA ARG A 80 2.64 -19.84 19.81
C ARG A 80 1.72 -21.05 19.69
N GLY A 81 1.30 -21.40 18.49
CA GLY A 81 0.31 -22.45 18.26
C GLY A 81 -1.12 -22.08 18.75
N GLY A 82 -2.12 -22.75 18.22
CA GLY A 82 -3.52 -22.53 18.61
C GLY A 82 -4.16 -21.26 18.04
N TYR A 83 -3.49 -20.61 17.09
CA TYR A 83 -4.01 -19.49 16.31
C TYR A 83 -4.28 -19.93 14.86
N PRO A 84 -5.28 -19.36 14.19
CA PRO A 84 -5.58 -19.67 12.80
C PRO A 84 -4.40 -19.36 11.88
N GLU A 85 -4.26 -20.13 10.80
CA GLU A 85 -3.29 -19.82 9.73
C GLU A 85 -3.63 -18.50 9.03
N LEU A 86 -2.60 -17.83 8.54
CA LEU A 86 -2.76 -16.58 7.81
C LEU A 86 -3.69 -16.76 6.60
N TRP A 87 -4.68 -15.90 6.48
CA TRP A 87 -5.74 -15.91 5.45
C TRP A 87 -6.71 -17.09 5.54
N SER A 88 -6.74 -17.82 6.64
CA SER A 88 -7.78 -18.81 6.83
C SER A 88 -9.15 -18.16 7.07
N PRO A 89 -10.26 -18.82 6.71
CA PRO A 89 -11.60 -18.28 6.91
C PRO A 89 -11.94 -17.99 8.37
N GLU A 90 -11.32 -18.71 9.29
CA GLU A 90 -11.55 -18.63 10.73
C GLU A 90 -10.90 -17.40 11.39
N GLU A 91 -9.90 -16.76 10.72
CA GLU A 91 -9.13 -15.67 11.31
C GLU A 91 -10.02 -14.55 11.88
N TYR A 92 -10.98 -14.08 11.09
CA TYR A 92 -11.83 -12.96 11.50
C TYR A 92 -12.59 -13.27 12.78
N SER A 93 -13.32 -14.37 12.81
CA SER A 93 -14.13 -14.77 13.96
C SER A 93 -13.27 -15.03 15.18
N PHE A 94 -12.18 -15.77 15.02
CA PHE A 94 -11.26 -16.13 16.09
C PHE A 94 -10.65 -14.89 16.77
N TYR A 95 -10.04 -13.99 16.00
CA TYR A 95 -9.39 -12.81 16.55
C TYR A 95 -10.40 -11.81 17.09
N PHE A 96 -11.58 -11.71 16.48
CA PHE A 96 -12.65 -10.85 16.98
C PHE A 96 -13.17 -11.32 18.35
N GLU A 97 -13.46 -12.61 18.50
CA GLU A 97 -13.89 -13.19 19.79
C GLU A 97 -12.80 -13.08 20.86
N LYS A 98 -11.54 -13.23 20.47
CA LYS A 98 -10.42 -13.11 21.40
C LYS A 98 -10.22 -11.68 21.90
N CYS A 99 -10.41 -10.67 21.05
CA CYS A 99 -10.36 -9.27 21.44
C CYS A 99 -11.60 -8.82 22.23
N TYR A 100 -12.76 -9.33 21.84
CA TYR A 100 -14.07 -8.95 22.39
C TYR A 100 -14.88 -10.20 22.72
N PRO A 101 -14.63 -10.83 23.89
CA PRO A 101 -15.27 -12.12 24.26
C PRO A 101 -16.79 -12.02 24.36
N SER A 102 -17.32 -10.90 24.87
CA SER A 102 -18.75 -10.74 24.99
C SER A 102 -19.38 -10.32 23.66
N ARG A 103 -20.57 -10.83 23.38
CA ARG A 103 -21.34 -10.43 22.19
C ARG A 103 -21.66 -8.93 22.20
N SER A 104 -22.02 -8.39 23.35
CA SER A 104 -22.32 -6.95 23.49
C SER A 104 -21.13 -6.06 23.14
N ASP A 105 -19.89 -6.48 23.48
CA ASP A 105 -18.69 -5.72 23.15
C ASP A 105 -18.40 -5.76 21.64
N ARG A 106 -18.65 -6.91 21.00
CA ARG A 106 -18.54 -7.04 19.54
C ARG A 106 -19.57 -6.16 18.82
N GLU A 107 -20.82 -6.17 19.26
CA GLU A 107 -21.87 -5.29 18.72
C GLU A 107 -21.53 -3.81 18.92
N TYR A 108 -21.01 -3.44 20.09
CA TYR A 108 -20.56 -2.08 20.38
C TYR A 108 -19.40 -1.65 19.48
N TYR A 109 -18.41 -2.53 19.27
CA TYR A 109 -17.30 -2.27 18.35
C TYR A 109 -17.79 -1.99 16.93
N ILE A 110 -18.63 -2.85 16.38
CA ILE A 110 -19.19 -2.69 15.03
C ILE A 110 -19.99 -1.40 14.93
N ARG A 111 -20.90 -1.15 15.88
CA ARG A 111 -21.71 0.09 15.89
C ARG A 111 -20.84 1.35 15.86
N ASN A 112 -19.75 1.37 16.59
CA ASN A 112 -18.82 2.51 16.58
C ASN A 112 -18.07 2.67 15.25
N LYS A 113 -17.88 1.58 14.50
CA LYS A 113 -17.21 1.63 13.19
C LYS A 113 -18.12 2.09 12.06
N VAL A 114 -19.43 1.83 12.15
CA VAL A 114 -20.39 2.11 11.07
C VAL A 114 -21.26 3.34 11.34
N ARG A 115 -21.28 3.86 12.56
CA ARG A 115 -22.10 4.97 12.96
C ARG A 115 -21.60 6.30 12.37
N ASP A 116 -22.54 7.14 11.92
CA ASP A 116 -22.29 8.50 11.44
C ASP A 116 -21.30 8.59 10.27
N ILE A 117 -21.16 7.52 9.49
CA ILE A 117 -20.29 7.46 8.32
C ILE A 117 -21.03 8.00 7.09
N LYS A 118 -20.35 8.83 6.32
CA LYS A 118 -20.90 9.38 5.06
C LYS A 118 -20.68 8.40 3.91
N PRO A 119 -21.65 8.28 2.99
CA PRO A 119 -21.48 7.46 1.80
C PRO A 119 -20.36 8.01 0.91
N SER A 120 -19.54 7.10 0.37
CA SER A 120 -18.53 7.43 -0.63
C SER A 120 -19.19 7.78 -1.97
N LEU A 121 -18.37 8.23 -2.92
CA LEU A 121 -18.84 8.53 -4.27
C LEU A 121 -19.55 7.34 -4.92
N GLY A 122 -19.04 6.12 -4.73
CA GLY A 122 -19.68 4.91 -5.27
C GLY A 122 -21.08 4.67 -4.73
N TYR A 123 -21.32 4.95 -3.45
CA TYR A 123 -22.65 4.84 -2.86
C TYR A 123 -23.59 5.97 -3.34
N LEU A 124 -23.07 7.16 -3.63
CA LEU A 124 -23.88 8.22 -4.25
C LEU A 124 -24.27 7.84 -5.69
N CYS A 125 -23.34 7.32 -6.48
CA CYS A 125 -23.63 6.79 -7.82
C CYS A 125 -24.64 5.64 -7.79
N MET A 126 -24.53 4.73 -6.81
CA MET A 126 -25.51 3.67 -6.59
C MET A 126 -26.88 4.25 -6.23
N GLY A 127 -26.91 5.29 -5.40
CA GLY A 127 -28.15 6.03 -5.08
C GLY A 127 -28.82 6.59 -6.33
N GLU A 128 -28.08 7.21 -7.24
CA GLU A 128 -28.59 7.70 -8.52
C GLU A 128 -29.13 6.57 -9.39
N LEU A 129 -28.41 5.45 -9.49
CA LEU A 129 -28.89 4.29 -10.25
C LEU A 129 -30.21 3.72 -9.68
N ILE A 130 -30.36 3.72 -8.36
CA ILE A 130 -31.57 3.26 -7.68
C ILE A 130 -32.72 4.26 -7.89
N VAL A 131 -32.49 5.56 -7.65
CA VAL A 131 -33.50 6.61 -7.77
C VAL A 131 -34.03 6.69 -9.20
N ASN A 132 -33.18 6.50 -10.20
CA ASN A 132 -33.55 6.48 -11.61
C ASN A 132 -34.04 5.11 -12.12
N GLY A 133 -34.32 4.17 -11.21
CA GLY A 133 -34.92 2.87 -11.54
C GLY A 133 -34.04 1.92 -12.35
N LYS A 134 -32.73 2.08 -12.34
CA LYS A 134 -31.78 1.18 -13.03
C LYS A 134 -31.51 -0.08 -12.22
N ILE A 135 -31.56 0.05 -10.89
CA ILE A 135 -31.35 -1.00 -9.90
C ILE A 135 -32.52 -0.97 -8.93
N ASP A 136 -33.05 -2.13 -8.58
CA ASP A 136 -34.11 -2.28 -7.59
C ASP A 136 -33.81 -3.29 -6.49
N LEU A 137 -32.67 -3.98 -6.55
CA LEU A 137 -32.25 -4.96 -5.56
C LEU A 137 -30.77 -4.83 -5.22
N VAL A 138 -30.49 -4.54 -3.96
CA VAL A 138 -29.15 -4.58 -3.38
C VAL A 138 -29.15 -5.48 -2.16
N SER A 139 -28.34 -6.51 -2.17
CA SER A 139 -28.07 -7.38 -1.03
C SER A 139 -26.74 -6.98 -0.40
N THR A 140 -26.61 -7.10 0.90
CA THR A 140 -25.34 -6.79 1.56
C THR A 140 -25.08 -7.67 2.77
N THR A 141 -23.82 -8.03 2.96
CA THR A 141 -23.32 -8.63 4.21
C THR A 141 -22.86 -7.56 5.20
N ASN A 142 -22.84 -6.29 4.80
CA ASN A 142 -22.39 -5.18 5.63
C ASN A 142 -23.46 -4.79 6.65
N PHE A 143 -22.99 -4.31 7.79
CA PHE A 143 -23.86 -3.82 8.86
C PHE A 143 -24.25 -2.35 8.70
N ASP A 144 -23.51 -1.61 7.86
CA ASP A 144 -23.74 -0.19 7.61
C ASP A 144 -25.06 0.06 6.83
N ASP A 145 -25.46 1.33 6.75
CA ASP A 145 -26.62 1.81 6.01
C ASP A 145 -26.23 2.69 4.82
N LEU A 146 -25.01 2.50 4.29
CA LEU A 146 -24.47 3.37 3.24
C LEU A 146 -25.28 3.36 1.95
N VAL A 147 -25.94 2.26 1.60
CA VAL A 147 -26.85 2.21 0.44
C VAL A 147 -28.03 3.14 0.66
N GLN A 148 -28.69 3.05 1.83
CA GLN A 148 -29.79 3.95 2.20
C GLN A 148 -29.33 5.40 2.25
N ALA A 149 -28.17 5.65 2.89
CA ALA A 149 -27.60 6.99 2.99
C ALA A 149 -27.26 7.57 1.62
N GLY A 150 -26.74 6.75 0.69
CA GLY A 150 -26.52 7.14 -0.70
C GLY A 150 -27.80 7.55 -1.39
N VAL A 151 -28.85 6.73 -1.32
CA VAL A 151 -30.17 7.04 -1.90
C VAL A 151 -30.77 8.32 -1.32
N HIS A 152 -30.78 8.47 0.00
CA HIS A 152 -31.34 9.65 0.66
C HIS A 152 -30.49 10.91 0.46
N SER A 153 -29.20 10.78 0.17
CA SER A 153 -28.36 11.92 -0.22
C SER A 153 -28.73 12.47 -1.60
N ILE A 154 -29.22 11.60 -2.49
CA ILE A 154 -29.70 11.97 -3.83
C ILE A 154 -31.15 12.50 -3.76
N ASN A 155 -32.01 11.74 -3.12
CA ASN A 155 -33.43 12.11 -2.96
C ASN A 155 -33.92 11.78 -1.53
N PRO A 156 -33.96 12.77 -0.62
CA PRO A 156 -34.34 12.53 0.77
C PRO A 156 -35.75 11.95 0.96
N GLY A 157 -36.66 12.16 0.00
CA GLY A 157 -38.03 11.65 0.03
C GLY A 157 -38.23 10.31 -0.66
N PHE A 158 -37.17 9.69 -1.20
CA PHE A 158 -37.27 8.45 -1.94
C PHE A 158 -37.52 7.26 -1.02
N SER A 159 -38.53 6.46 -1.36
CA SER A 159 -38.90 5.28 -0.57
C SER A 159 -38.06 4.07 -0.99
N ILE A 160 -37.35 3.49 -0.02
CA ILE A 160 -36.57 2.26 -0.17
C ILE A 160 -36.93 1.32 0.97
N LYS A 161 -37.05 0.02 0.68
CA LYS A 161 -37.40 -0.98 1.68
C LYS A 161 -36.14 -1.73 2.14
N THR A 162 -35.90 -1.74 3.44
CA THR A 162 -34.82 -2.55 4.03
C THR A 162 -35.40 -3.80 4.69
N ILE A 163 -34.83 -4.95 4.36
CA ILE A 163 -35.20 -6.27 4.87
C ILE A 163 -34.02 -6.81 5.67
N SER A 164 -34.25 -7.13 6.92
CA SER A 164 -33.29 -7.76 7.82
C SER A 164 -33.97 -8.79 8.70
N SER A 165 -33.24 -9.56 9.48
CA SER A 165 -33.82 -10.62 10.30
C SER A 165 -34.80 -10.13 11.38
N ALA A 166 -34.59 -8.92 11.94
CA ALA A 166 -35.52 -8.35 12.90
C ALA A 166 -36.89 -7.98 12.27
N VAL A 167 -36.83 -7.54 11.02
CA VAL A 167 -38.03 -7.09 10.29
C VAL A 167 -38.77 -8.27 9.66
N SER A 168 -38.06 -9.34 9.25
CA SER A 168 -38.65 -10.52 8.61
C SER A 168 -39.61 -11.31 9.51
N ASN A 169 -39.49 -11.17 10.83
CA ASN A 169 -40.33 -11.86 11.79
C ASN A 169 -41.70 -11.20 12.04
N SER A 170 -41.94 -9.98 11.52
CA SER A 170 -43.09 -9.19 11.94
C SER A 170 -44.27 -9.15 10.96
N VAL A 171 -44.12 -9.51 9.68
CA VAL A 171 -45.29 -9.51 8.73
C VAL A 171 -44.99 -10.39 7.51
N GLY A 172 -46.02 -10.98 6.86
CA GLY A 172 -45.93 -11.74 5.60
C GLY A 172 -45.29 -10.93 4.48
N PHE A 173 -44.04 -11.21 4.17
CA PHE A 173 -43.24 -10.49 3.20
C PHE A 173 -43.55 -10.93 1.77
N ALA A 174 -44.16 -10.06 1.02
CA ALA A 174 -44.00 -10.03 -0.43
C ALA A 174 -42.95 -8.95 -0.76
N LEU A 175 -42.03 -9.23 -1.67
CA LEU A 175 -41.26 -8.21 -2.35
C LEU A 175 -42.28 -7.25 -2.99
N ASN A 176 -42.36 -6.02 -2.51
CA ASN A 176 -43.33 -5.08 -3.07
C ASN A 176 -42.87 -4.73 -4.48
N GLU A 177 -43.66 -5.12 -5.46
CA GLU A 177 -43.54 -4.61 -6.80
C GLU A 177 -43.71 -3.10 -6.75
N GLY A 178 -42.63 -2.34 -6.96
CA GLY A 178 -42.70 -0.88 -7.04
C GLY A 178 -41.66 -0.11 -6.23
N PHE A 179 -41.05 -0.71 -5.22
CA PHE A 179 -39.98 -0.06 -4.43
C PHE A 179 -38.68 -0.86 -4.48
N PRO A 180 -37.50 -0.20 -4.58
CA PRO A 180 -36.23 -0.85 -4.44
C PRO A 180 -36.07 -1.50 -3.06
N ASN A 181 -35.40 -2.65 -3.03
CA ASN A 181 -35.19 -3.44 -1.83
C ASN A 181 -33.71 -3.51 -1.48
N ILE A 182 -33.41 -3.35 -0.21
CA ILE A 182 -32.09 -3.66 0.37
C ILE A 182 -32.27 -4.86 1.30
N ILE A 183 -31.50 -5.93 1.06
CA ILE A 183 -31.51 -7.13 1.90
C ILE A 183 -30.22 -7.21 2.69
N LYS A 184 -30.29 -7.06 4.02
CA LYS A 184 -29.16 -7.20 4.93
C LYS A 184 -29.04 -8.64 5.41
N LEU A 185 -28.11 -9.37 4.84
CA LEU A 185 -27.96 -10.83 5.05
C LEU A 185 -27.46 -11.19 6.45
N HIS A 186 -26.59 -10.37 7.04
CA HIS A 186 -26.00 -10.62 8.37
C HIS A 186 -26.61 -9.75 9.48
N GLY A 187 -27.70 -9.07 9.20
CA GLY A 187 -28.41 -8.20 10.15
C GLY A 187 -28.11 -6.72 9.98
N ASP A 188 -28.78 -5.91 10.76
CA ASP A 188 -28.70 -4.45 10.76
C ASP A 188 -28.17 -3.93 12.10
N TYR A 189 -27.20 -3.02 12.09
CA TYR A 189 -26.61 -2.48 13.31
C TYR A 189 -27.59 -1.72 14.22
N LEU A 190 -28.70 -1.24 13.65
CA LEU A 190 -29.72 -0.51 14.39
C LEU A 190 -30.72 -1.42 15.10
N PHE A 191 -31.12 -2.52 14.47
CA PHE A 191 -32.30 -3.30 14.87
C PHE A 191 -32.02 -4.75 15.20
N ASP A 192 -30.96 -5.36 14.63
CA ASP A 192 -30.71 -6.79 14.68
C ASP A 192 -29.57 -7.16 15.64
N LYS A 193 -29.60 -8.40 16.09
CA LYS A 193 -28.43 -9.04 16.67
C LYS A 193 -27.46 -9.31 15.54
N LEU A 194 -26.32 -8.64 15.57
CA LEU A 194 -25.29 -8.77 14.54
C LEU A 194 -24.66 -10.17 14.57
N LYS A 195 -24.49 -10.79 13.40
CA LYS A 195 -23.80 -12.07 13.24
C LYS A 195 -22.36 -11.80 12.84
N ASN A 196 -21.42 -12.03 13.75
CA ASN A 196 -20.01 -11.65 13.58
C ASN A 196 -19.03 -12.82 13.77
N THR A 197 -19.48 -13.93 14.30
CA THR A 197 -18.62 -15.09 14.57
C THR A 197 -18.99 -16.25 13.67
N GLU A 198 -18.09 -17.23 13.52
CA GLU A 198 -18.32 -18.39 12.68
C GLU A 198 -19.59 -19.15 13.07
N SER A 199 -19.83 -19.34 14.38
CA SER A 199 -21.03 -19.99 14.90
C SER A 199 -22.31 -19.18 14.62
N GLU A 200 -22.22 -17.85 14.57
CA GLU A 200 -23.32 -16.95 14.27
C GLU A 200 -23.59 -16.87 12.75
N LEU A 201 -22.56 -17.09 11.92
CA LEU A 201 -22.60 -17.04 10.46
C LEU A 201 -22.87 -18.40 9.79
N GLN A 202 -23.06 -19.47 10.55
CA GLN A 202 -23.21 -20.83 9.99
C GLN A 202 -24.41 -21.00 9.07
N LYS A 203 -25.52 -20.29 9.34
CA LYS A 203 -26.71 -20.29 8.47
C LYS A 203 -27.33 -18.91 8.39
N LEU A 204 -27.74 -18.53 7.19
CA LEU A 204 -28.75 -17.50 7.03
C LEU A 204 -30.04 -17.99 7.71
N GLU A 205 -30.83 -17.06 8.26
CA GLU A 205 -32.18 -17.42 8.66
C GLU A 205 -32.95 -17.89 7.42
N ASP A 206 -33.62 -19.04 7.50
CA ASP A 206 -34.26 -19.68 6.35
C ASP A 206 -35.14 -18.71 5.57
N LYS A 207 -35.88 -17.84 6.26
CA LYS A 207 -36.72 -16.83 5.61
C LYS A 207 -35.94 -15.80 4.81
N ILE A 208 -34.78 -15.33 5.32
CA ILE A 208 -33.93 -14.37 4.59
C ILE A 208 -33.29 -15.05 3.38
N ALA A 209 -32.85 -16.29 3.55
CA ALA A 209 -32.31 -17.09 2.47
C ALA A 209 -33.32 -17.28 1.34
N ASP A 210 -34.57 -17.65 1.67
CA ASP A 210 -35.66 -17.86 0.70
C ASP A 210 -36.04 -16.57 -0.01
N ILE A 211 -36.17 -15.46 0.71
CA ILE A 211 -36.46 -14.14 0.13
C ILE A 211 -35.34 -13.74 -0.82
N TRP A 212 -34.09 -13.89 -0.39
CA TRP A 212 -32.93 -13.52 -1.20
C TRP A 212 -32.80 -14.41 -2.43
N LYS A 213 -32.91 -15.74 -2.28
CA LYS A 213 -32.90 -16.73 -3.36
C LYS A 213 -33.94 -16.38 -4.43
N THR A 214 -35.18 -16.18 -4.02
CA THR A 214 -36.29 -15.81 -4.94
C THR A 214 -36.03 -14.48 -5.63
N SER A 215 -35.42 -13.51 -4.93
CA SER A 215 -35.15 -12.18 -5.46
C SER A 215 -34.08 -12.14 -6.55
N ILE A 216 -33.04 -13.00 -6.45
CA ILE A 216 -31.92 -13.00 -7.40
C ILE A 216 -32.07 -14.07 -8.50
N GLU A 217 -32.99 -15.00 -8.37
CA GLU A 217 -33.16 -16.13 -9.28
C GLU A 217 -33.34 -15.69 -10.75
N GLN A 218 -34.17 -14.68 -10.99
CA GLN A 218 -34.50 -14.21 -12.35
C GLN A 218 -33.54 -13.14 -12.86
N ASN A 219 -32.68 -12.65 -12.00
CA ASN A 219 -31.75 -11.55 -12.26
C ASN A 219 -30.34 -12.07 -12.56
N GLY A 220 -29.45 -11.14 -12.94
CA GLY A 220 -28.00 -11.34 -12.82
C GLY A 220 -27.53 -10.84 -11.46
N LEU A 221 -26.37 -11.30 -11.03
CA LEU A 221 -25.78 -10.91 -9.76
C LEU A 221 -24.41 -10.27 -9.97
N ILE A 222 -24.23 -9.07 -9.42
CA ILE A 222 -22.96 -8.35 -9.41
C ILE A 222 -22.45 -8.37 -7.98
N VAL A 223 -21.29 -8.99 -7.75
CA VAL A 223 -20.67 -9.12 -6.43
C VAL A 223 -19.51 -8.15 -6.32
N ILE A 224 -19.54 -7.25 -5.33
CA ILE A 224 -18.49 -6.24 -5.13
C ILE A 224 -18.08 -6.20 -3.66
N GLY A 225 -16.76 -6.24 -3.42
CA GLY A 225 -16.21 -6.11 -2.07
C GLY A 225 -16.49 -7.27 -1.12
N TYR A 226 -17.02 -8.38 -1.62
CA TYR A 226 -17.32 -9.59 -0.89
C TYR A 226 -16.26 -10.66 -1.17
N ALA A 227 -15.64 -11.20 -0.13
CA ALA A 227 -14.55 -12.17 -0.27
C ALA A 227 -15.02 -13.62 -0.51
N GLY A 228 -16.27 -13.95 -0.21
CA GLY A 228 -16.82 -15.29 -0.35
C GLY A 228 -16.26 -16.31 0.65
N ASN A 229 -15.90 -15.86 1.85
CA ASN A 229 -15.31 -16.75 2.87
C ASN A 229 -16.35 -17.40 3.80
N ASP A 230 -17.50 -16.77 4.01
CA ASP A 230 -18.54 -17.32 4.87
C ASP A 230 -19.39 -18.38 4.15
N ASN A 231 -19.82 -19.39 4.92
CA ASN A 231 -20.58 -20.49 4.39
C ASN A 231 -22.07 -20.15 4.21
N SER A 232 -22.60 -19.18 4.96
CA SER A 232 -24.03 -18.89 4.97
C SER A 232 -24.52 -18.32 3.63
N VAL A 233 -23.77 -17.37 3.09
CA VAL A 233 -24.07 -16.75 1.79
C VAL A 233 -23.63 -17.64 0.63
N MET A 234 -22.44 -18.26 0.75
CA MET A 234 -21.91 -19.09 -0.33
C MET A 234 -22.75 -20.34 -0.58
N SER A 235 -23.31 -20.98 0.46
CA SER A 235 -24.18 -22.15 0.26
C SER A 235 -25.45 -21.82 -0.52
N VAL A 236 -26.06 -20.65 -0.27
CA VAL A 236 -27.25 -20.21 -1.04
C VAL A 236 -26.88 -19.92 -2.51
N LEU A 237 -25.73 -19.29 -2.73
CA LEU A 237 -25.25 -19.00 -4.09
C LEU A 237 -24.91 -20.28 -4.87
N GLU A 238 -24.26 -21.26 -4.20
CA GLU A 238 -23.94 -22.57 -4.80
C GLU A 238 -25.19 -23.35 -5.13
N GLU A 239 -26.19 -23.36 -4.24
CA GLU A 239 -27.47 -23.99 -4.48
C GLU A 239 -28.18 -23.39 -5.70
N LEU A 240 -28.25 -22.07 -5.79
CA LEU A 240 -28.85 -21.36 -6.92
C LEU A 240 -28.15 -21.68 -8.25
N ILE A 241 -26.82 -21.72 -8.29
CA ILE A 241 -26.08 -22.05 -9.51
C ILE A 241 -26.36 -23.51 -9.93
N ASN A 242 -26.37 -24.43 -8.94
CA ASN A 242 -26.63 -25.84 -9.23
C ASN A 242 -28.06 -26.07 -9.76
N GLU A 243 -29.01 -25.26 -9.34
CA GLU A 243 -30.40 -25.26 -9.85
C GLU A 243 -30.55 -24.48 -11.17
N GLY A 244 -29.48 -23.87 -11.70
CA GLY A 244 -29.53 -23.02 -12.89
C GLY A 244 -30.25 -21.69 -12.69
N GLY A 245 -30.39 -21.22 -11.45
CA GLY A 245 -31.27 -20.14 -11.05
C GLY A 245 -30.79 -18.72 -11.35
N ILE A 246 -29.48 -18.44 -11.55
CA ILE A 246 -29.00 -17.09 -11.88
C ILE A 246 -28.95 -16.88 -13.40
N LYS A 247 -30.10 -16.53 -13.99
CA LYS A 247 -30.31 -16.59 -15.44
C LYS A 247 -29.49 -15.59 -16.26
N LYS A 248 -29.12 -14.44 -15.68
CA LYS A 248 -28.40 -13.38 -16.40
C LYS A 248 -26.92 -13.31 -16.04
N GLY A 249 -26.40 -14.38 -15.41
CA GLY A 249 -25.00 -14.53 -15.07
C GLY A 249 -24.56 -13.88 -13.77
N VAL A 250 -23.38 -14.27 -13.33
CA VAL A 250 -22.72 -13.74 -12.12
C VAL A 250 -21.46 -12.97 -12.53
N TYR A 251 -21.33 -11.74 -12.05
CA TYR A 251 -20.19 -10.87 -12.27
C TYR A 251 -19.50 -10.63 -10.94
N TRP A 252 -18.39 -11.33 -10.69
CA TRP A 252 -17.65 -11.18 -9.43
C TRP A 252 -16.51 -10.19 -9.60
N CYS A 253 -16.69 -9.02 -8.99
CA CYS A 253 -15.71 -7.94 -9.07
C CYS A 253 -14.57 -8.15 -8.07
N LYS A 254 -13.32 -8.07 -8.53
CA LYS A 254 -12.12 -8.11 -7.71
C LYS A 254 -11.19 -6.95 -8.06
N PRO A 255 -10.41 -6.42 -7.09
CA PRO A 255 -9.37 -5.44 -7.39
C PRO A 255 -8.37 -5.99 -8.41
N ARG A 256 -7.88 -5.13 -9.30
CA ARG A 256 -6.88 -5.48 -10.31
C ARG A 256 -5.64 -6.09 -9.66
N GLY A 257 -5.15 -7.20 -10.21
CA GLY A 257 -4.00 -7.92 -9.68
C GLY A 257 -4.25 -8.77 -8.42
N SER A 258 -5.43 -8.67 -7.77
CA SER A 258 -5.77 -9.51 -6.63
C SER A 258 -6.25 -10.91 -7.06
N LYS A 259 -6.26 -11.85 -6.10
CA LYS A 259 -6.80 -13.20 -6.30
C LYS A 259 -8.13 -13.34 -5.57
N LEU A 260 -9.04 -14.13 -6.13
CA LEU A 260 -10.24 -14.57 -5.43
C LEU A 260 -9.87 -15.56 -4.32
N SER A 261 -10.71 -15.64 -3.28
CA SER A 261 -10.63 -16.74 -2.32
C SER A 261 -10.84 -18.10 -3.03
N ILE A 262 -10.39 -19.18 -2.40
CA ILE A 262 -10.53 -20.53 -2.95
C ILE A 262 -12.02 -20.86 -3.20
N LYS A 263 -12.91 -20.49 -2.26
CA LYS A 263 -14.35 -20.70 -2.39
C LYS A 263 -14.94 -19.90 -3.55
N ALA A 264 -14.65 -18.59 -3.62
CA ALA A 264 -15.13 -17.73 -4.69
C ALA A 264 -14.59 -18.18 -6.06
N CYS A 265 -13.36 -18.67 -6.14
CA CYS A 265 -12.78 -19.19 -7.37
C CYS A 265 -13.56 -20.42 -7.86
N LYS A 266 -13.77 -21.43 -7.00
CA LYS A 266 -14.55 -22.63 -7.31
C LYS A 266 -15.98 -22.31 -7.72
N PHE A 267 -16.62 -21.40 -6.97
CA PHE A 267 -17.97 -20.93 -7.30
C PHE A 267 -18.02 -20.30 -8.70
N MET A 268 -17.08 -19.39 -9.01
CA MET A 268 -17.04 -18.72 -10.30
C MET A 268 -16.68 -19.66 -11.46
N GLU A 269 -15.86 -20.68 -11.22
CA GLU A 269 -15.62 -21.74 -12.21
C GLU A 269 -16.92 -22.46 -12.55
N ASN A 270 -17.71 -22.84 -11.54
CA ASN A 270 -19.01 -23.47 -11.73
C ASN A 270 -20.02 -22.51 -12.41
N ALA A 271 -20.12 -21.28 -11.92
CA ALA A 271 -21.01 -20.27 -12.50
C ALA A 271 -20.72 -19.99 -13.98
N CYS A 272 -19.43 -19.92 -14.38
CA CYS A 272 -19.04 -19.76 -15.78
C CYS A 272 -19.36 -20.99 -16.65
N ASN A 273 -19.37 -22.20 -16.07
CA ASN A 273 -19.75 -23.42 -16.78
C ASN A 273 -21.28 -23.51 -16.99
N VAL A 274 -22.06 -23.06 -16.00
CA VAL A 274 -23.53 -23.08 -16.06
C VAL A 274 -24.07 -21.93 -16.92
N ASN A 275 -23.44 -20.76 -16.87
CA ASN A 275 -23.90 -19.60 -17.62
C ASN A 275 -22.71 -18.84 -18.24
N GLU A 276 -22.62 -18.83 -19.57
CA GLU A 276 -21.54 -18.18 -20.35
C GLU A 276 -21.43 -16.66 -20.15
N GLN A 277 -22.48 -16.01 -19.64
CA GLN A 277 -22.46 -14.59 -19.31
C GLN A 277 -21.70 -14.31 -18.01
N SER A 278 -21.48 -15.33 -17.19
CA SER A 278 -20.74 -15.17 -15.93
C SER A 278 -19.27 -14.86 -16.19
N ALA A 279 -18.71 -13.94 -15.38
CA ALA A 279 -17.30 -13.56 -15.50
C ALA A 279 -16.77 -12.99 -14.18
N VAL A 280 -15.46 -13.09 -13.98
CA VAL A 280 -14.73 -12.29 -13.00
C VAL A 280 -14.40 -10.95 -13.62
N VAL A 281 -14.66 -9.86 -12.90
CA VAL A 281 -14.45 -8.50 -13.38
C VAL A 281 -13.28 -7.88 -12.61
N GLU A 282 -12.25 -7.42 -13.31
CA GLU A 282 -11.16 -6.66 -12.68
C GLU A 282 -11.53 -5.17 -12.62
N ILE A 283 -11.55 -4.62 -11.40
CA ILE A 283 -11.92 -3.24 -11.12
C ILE A 283 -10.79 -2.51 -10.39
N ASP A 284 -10.72 -1.19 -10.54
CA ASP A 284 -9.76 -0.35 -9.81
C ASP A 284 -10.29 0.00 -8.41
N GLY A 285 -11.61 0.06 -8.22
CA GLY A 285 -12.28 0.27 -6.96
C GLY A 285 -13.80 0.21 -7.08
N PHE A 286 -14.48 0.25 -5.92
CA PHE A 286 -15.94 0.32 -5.88
C PHE A 286 -16.43 1.66 -6.45
N ASP A 287 -15.83 2.77 -6.03
CA ASP A 287 -16.21 4.11 -6.47
C ASP A 287 -16.00 4.28 -7.98
N ASP A 288 -14.87 3.81 -8.52
CA ASP A 288 -14.55 3.87 -9.95
C ASP A 288 -15.54 3.08 -10.80
N LEU A 289 -15.89 1.86 -10.38
CA LEU A 289 -16.86 1.03 -11.08
C LEU A 289 -18.26 1.67 -11.06
N MET A 290 -18.70 2.13 -9.90
CA MET A 290 -20.04 2.71 -9.75
C MET A 290 -20.17 4.03 -10.52
N TYR A 291 -19.12 4.86 -10.55
CA TYR A 291 -19.11 6.06 -11.38
C TYR A 291 -19.14 5.73 -12.89
N SER A 292 -18.40 4.71 -13.31
CA SER A 292 -18.43 4.24 -14.70
C SER A 292 -19.83 3.73 -15.11
N LEU A 293 -20.54 3.04 -14.22
CA LEU A 293 -21.93 2.63 -14.44
C LEU A 293 -22.88 3.82 -14.50
N TYR A 294 -22.73 4.79 -13.60
CA TYR A 294 -23.49 6.04 -13.58
C TYR A 294 -23.38 6.79 -14.92
N LEU A 295 -22.16 6.99 -15.42
CA LEU A 295 -21.91 7.60 -16.72
C LEU A 295 -22.52 6.80 -17.88
N ALA A 296 -22.33 5.46 -17.86
CA ALA A 296 -22.83 4.59 -18.93
C ALA A 296 -24.35 4.60 -19.05
N MET A 297 -25.06 4.86 -17.95
CA MET A 297 -26.52 4.99 -17.92
C MET A 297 -27.01 6.40 -18.27
N ASN A 298 -26.11 7.30 -18.69
CA ASN A 298 -26.38 8.71 -19.05
C ASN A 298 -27.14 9.46 -17.94
N LEU A 299 -26.72 9.25 -16.69
CA LEU A 299 -27.25 9.99 -15.54
C LEU A 299 -26.43 11.27 -15.34
N GLU A 300 -27.08 12.30 -14.80
CA GLU A 300 -26.48 13.61 -14.59
C GLU A 300 -26.76 14.08 -13.16
N ASN A 301 -25.72 14.36 -12.39
CA ASN A 301 -25.79 14.97 -11.06
C ASN A 301 -24.53 15.79 -10.81
N SER A 302 -24.71 17.12 -10.75
CA SER A 302 -23.58 18.05 -10.62
C SER A 302 -22.73 17.80 -9.38
N ASN A 303 -23.32 17.38 -8.27
CA ASN A 303 -22.56 17.08 -7.03
C ASN A 303 -21.68 15.85 -7.19
N ILE A 304 -22.19 14.80 -7.86
CA ILE A 304 -21.41 13.59 -8.16
C ILE A 304 -20.27 13.93 -9.10
N ASP A 305 -20.53 14.70 -10.15
CA ASP A 305 -19.53 15.08 -11.15
C ASP A 305 -18.45 15.98 -10.56
N GLU A 306 -18.79 16.87 -9.61
CA GLU A 306 -17.82 17.66 -8.87
C GLU A 306 -16.97 16.81 -7.92
N LEU A 307 -17.59 15.88 -7.21
CA LEU A 307 -16.86 14.94 -6.34
C LEU A 307 -15.92 14.04 -7.14
N TRP A 308 -16.35 13.60 -8.34
CA TRP A 308 -15.49 12.84 -9.24
C TRP A 308 -14.31 13.66 -9.76
N LYS A 309 -14.55 14.89 -10.18
CA LYS A 309 -13.46 15.82 -10.57
C LYS A 309 -12.46 16.00 -9.43
N GLY A 310 -12.92 16.00 -8.19
CA GLY A 310 -12.05 16.01 -7.00
C GLY A 310 -11.32 14.68 -6.77
N HIS A 311 -11.95 13.57 -7.12
CA HIS A 311 -11.37 12.22 -7.02
C HIS A 311 -10.35 11.99 -8.13
N ASP A 312 -10.68 12.35 -9.36
CA ASP A 312 -9.82 12.26 -10.52
C ASP A 312 -8.64 13.23 -10.45
N LYS A 313 -8.84 14.43 -9.89
CA LYS A 313 -7.76 15.37 -9.59
C LYS A 313 -6.70 14.78 -8.64
N LYS A 314 -7.05 13.86 -7.76
CA LYS A 314 -6.04 13.14 -6.96
C LYS A 314 -5.10 12.27 -7.80
N GLN A 315 -5.58 11.71 -8.90
CA GLN A 315 -4.77 10.94 -9.85
C GLN A 315 -4.14 11.85 -10.91
N GLU A 316 -4.88 12.83 -11.45
CA GLU A 316 -4.38 13.79 -12.43
C GLU A 316 -3.35 14.77 -11.86
N ILE A 317 -3.44 15.17 -10.59
CA ILE A 317 -2.45 16.05 -9.97
C ILE A 317 -1.07 15.36 -9.87
N LEU A 318 -1.03 14.05 -9.70
CA LEU A 318 0.23 13.29 -9.84
C LEU A 318 0.78 13.37 -11.29
N TYR A 319 -0.06 13.52 -12.30
CA TYR A 319 0.32 13.60 -13.71
C TYR A 319 0.45 15.05 -14.23
N ASP A 320 -0.45 15.97 -13.86
CA ASP A 320 -0.44 17.37 -14.32
C ASP A 320 0.62 18.24 -13.60
N ALA A 321 1.00 17.87 -12.38
CA ALA A 321 2.18 18.45 -11.73
C ALA A 321 3.45 18.28 -12.57
N ILE A 322 3.46 17.35 -13.50
CA ILE A 322 4.58 17.08 -14.42
C ILE A 322 4.62 18.03 -15.62
N GLY A 323 3.54 18.76 -15.95
CA GLY A 323 3.43 19.43 -17.26
C GLY A 323 3.37 20.96 -17.29
N ARG A 324 2.97 21.69 -16.25
CA ARG A 324 2.56 23.09 -16.39
C ARG A 324 3.28 24.16 -15.58
N HIS A 325 4.17 23.81 -14.66
CA HIS A 325 4.77 24.80 -13.76
C HIS A 325 6.28 24.94 -13.91
N THR A 326 6.78 26.15 -13.77
CA THR A 326 8.21 26.51 -13.90
C THR A 326 9.05 26.09 -12.69
N ALA A 327 8.44 25.86 -11.53
CA ALA A 327 9.12 25.37 -10.37
C ALA A 327 9.10 23.83 -10.31
N SER A 328 10.20 23.21 -9.97
CA SER A 328 10.32 21.75 -9.86
C SER A 328 10.92 21.36 -8.53
N ALA A 329 10.34 20.35 -7.89
CA ALA A 329 11.01 19.67 -6.78
C ALA A 329 12.14 18.81 -7.34
N ILE A 330 13.35 19.06 -6.88
CA ILE A 330 14.53 18.27 -7.26
C ILE A 330 14.81 17.29 -6.14
N THR A 331 14.76 16.01 -6.45
CA THR A 331 15.12 14.96 -5.50
C THR A 331 16.63 14.75 -5.46
N ASN A 332 17.12 13.98 -4.51
CA ASN A 332 18.50 13.49 -4.49
C ASN A 332 18.64 12.08 -5.10
N ALA A 333 17.68 11.70 -5.91
CA ALA A 333 17.55 10.40 -6.55
C ALA A 333 18.08 10.45 -7.99
N LEU A 334 18.94 9.50 -8.33
CA LEU A 334 19.58 9.32 -9.62
C LEU A 334 19.12 7.98 -10.21
N PRO A 335 18.34 7.96 -11.30
CA PRO A 335 17.89 6.71 -11.89
C PRO A 335 19.06 5.98 -12.57
N ALA A 336 19.05 4.65 -12.50
CA ALA A 336 20.02 3.86 -13.23
C ALA A 336 19.74 3.94 -14.74
N ILE A 337 20.80 4.13 -15.51
CA ILE A 337 20.82 4.00 -16.97
C ILE A 337 21.05 2.55 -17.32
N GLN A 338 21.97 1.90 -16.59
CA GLN A 338 22.34 0.51 -16.77
C GLN A 338 22.67 -0.14 -15.42
N PHE A 339 22.31 -1.41 -15.25
CA PHE A 339 22.72 -2.23 -14.12
C PHE A 339 22.75 -3.71 -14.53
N PRO A 340 23.51 -4.57 -13.81
CA PRO A 340 23.64 -5.97 -14.14
C PRO A 340 22.28 -6.69 -14.09
N ARG A 341 21.86 -7.26 -15.20
CA ARG A 341 20.68 -8.12 -15.31
C ARG A 341 21.02 -9.59 -15.28
N LYS A 342 22.30 -9.94 -15.42
CA LYS A 342 22.83 -11.31 -15.41
C LYS A 342 23.96 -11.44 -14.43
N CYS A 343 24.17 -12.65 -13.93
CA CYS A 343 25.28 -13.01 -13.07
C CYS A 343 25.75 -14.43 -13.43
N TYR A 344 26.94 -14.80 -12.98
CA TYR A 344 27.44 -16.17 -13.07
C TYR A 344 26.98 -16.97 -11.87
N VAL A 345 26.44 -18.17 -12.11
CA VAL A 345 25.96 -19.08 -11.09
C VAL A 345 26.72 -20.40 -11.22
N PHE A 346 27.27 -20.90 -10.12
CA PHE A 346 28.05 -22.13 -10.11
C PHE A 346 28.02 -22.83 -8.76
N SER A 347 28.36 -24.10 -8.74
CA SER A 347 28.59 -24.88 -7.52
C SER A 347 30.04 -24.75 -7.08
N SER A 348 30.28 -24.73 -5.77
CA SER A 348 31.61 -24.74 -5.18
C SER A 348 31.58 -25.43 -3.81
N ASN A 349 32.77 -25.69 -3.23
CA ASN A 349 32.87 -26.24 -1.88
C ASN A 349 32.71 -25.20 -0.75
N ILE A 350 32.30 -23.95 -1.10
CA ILE A 350 32.06 -22.88 -0.14
C ILE A 350 30.66 -23.05 0.45
N THR A 351 30.57 -23.11 1.76
CA THR A 351 29.33 -23.30 2.48
C THR A 351 28.96 -22.13 3.39
N THR A 352 29.90 -21.23 3.66
CA THR A 352 29.68 -20.12 4.59
C THR A 352 29.98 -18.75 3.97
N TRP A 353 29.27 -17.74 4.44
CA TRP A 353 29.51 -16.33 4.09
C TRP A 353 30.92 -15.86 4.45
N LYS A 354 31.51 -16.40 5.53
CA LYS A 354 32.84 -16.02 5.96
C LYS A 354 33.91 -16.50 4.97
N GLU A 355 33.76 -17.72 4.47
CA GLU A 355 34.64 -18.27 3.41
C GLU A 355 34.47 -17.48 2.12
N LEU A 356 33.23 -17.17 1.73
CA LEU A 356 32.96 -16.42 0.52
C LEU A 356 33.61 -15.04 0.56
N ARG A 357 33.46 -14.31 1.66
CA ARG A 357 34.05 -12.97 1.82
C ARG A 357 35.58 -12.96 1.86
N ALA A 358 36.19 -14.05 2.23
CA ALA A 358 37.64 -14.15 2.18
C ALA A 358 38.20 -14.29 0.75
N ILE A 359 37.31 -14.65 -0.21
CA ILE A 359 37.67 -14.89 -1.60
C ILE A 359 37.30 -13.69 -2.48
N THR A 360 36.15 -13.08 -2.23
CA THR A 360 35.72 -11.89 -2.97
C THR A 360 36.69 -10.74 -2.75
N ASN A 361 37.23 -10.24 -3.84
CA ASN A 361 38.23 -9.19 -3.90
C ASN A 361 37.83 -8.17 -4.97
N ASN A 362 38.76 -7.33 -5.39
CA ASN A 362 38.56 -6.35 -6.44
C ASN A 362 38.23 -6.95 -7.83
N SER A 363 38.16 -8.27 -7.99
CA SER A 363 37.88 -8.93 -9.28
C SER A 363 36.45 -9.43 -9.41
N CYS A 364 35.78 -9.75 -8.29
CA CYS A 364 34.41 -10.19 -8.28
C CYS A 364 33.72 -9.94 -6.92
N VAL A 365 32.42 -9.81 -6.94
CA VAL A 365 31.53 -9.84 -5.77
C VAL A 365 30.59 -11.03 -5.89
N ALA A 366 30.27 -11.67 -4.77
CA ALA A 366 29.48 -12.89 -4.81
C ALA A 366 28.61 -13.08 -3.57
N ILE A 367 27.53 -13.87 -3.74
CA ILE A 367 26.60 -14.27 -2.69
C ILE A 367 26.39 -15.78 -2.73
N LEU A 368 25.97 -16.34 -1.59
CA LEU A 368 25.47 -17.71 -1.50
C LEU A 368 23.95 -17.70 -1.55
N HIS A 369 23.37 -18.35 -2.54
CA HIS A 369 21.93 -18.48 -2.67
C HIS A 369 21.54 -19.92 -3.06
N LYS A 370 20.73 -20.58 -2.24
CA LYS A 370 20.25 -21.96 -2.44
C LYS A 370 21.39 -22.96 -2.72
N GLY A 371 22.48 -22.86 -1.98
CA GLY A 371 23.63 -23.77 -2.10
C GLY A 371 24.52 -23.55 -3.33
N LYS A 372 24.28 -22.50 -4.11
CA LYS A 372 25.10 -22.08 -5.25
C LYS A 372 25.73 -20.71 -4.99
N VAL A 373 26.88 -20.47 -5.60
CA VAL A 373 27.51 -19.13 -5.63
C VAL A 373 26.94 -18.36 -6.81
N TRP A 374 26.50 -17.14 -6.55
CA TRP A 374 26.07 -16.17 -7.54
C TRP A 374 27.09 -15.03 -7.55
N ALA A 375 27.72 -14.76 -8.67
CA ALA A 375 28.84 -13.82 -8.75
C ALA A 375 28.67 -12.79 -9.87
N LEU A 376 29.09 -11.56 -9.61
CA LEU A 376 29.24 -10.48 -10.56
C LEU A 376 30.73 -10.15 -10.74
N GLY A 377 31.14 -9.90 -11.99
CA GLY A 377 32.51 -9.64 -12.38
C GLY A 377 32.79 -10.20 -13.77
N SER A 378 34.08 -10.20 -14.19
CA SER A 378 34.45 -10.90 -15.41
C SER A 378 34.55 -12.41 -15.15
N LYS A 379 34.22 -13.24 -16.15
CA LYS A 379 34.30 -14.70 -16.03
C LYS A 379 35.69 -15.14 -15.60
N ASN A 380 36.75 -14.56 -16.18
CA ASN A 380 38.12 -14.87 -15.84
C ASN A 380 38.46 -14.46 -14.39
N GLY A 381 38.03 -13.25 -13.96
CA GLY A 381 38.25 -12.79 -12.59
C GLY A 381 37.53 -13.66 -11.56
N ILE A 382 36.37 -14.20 -11.88
CA ILE A 382 35.65 -15.16 -11.03
C ILE A 382 36.41 -16.49 -10.98
N LEU A 383 36.85 -17.03 -12.12
CA LEU A 383 37.61 -18.28 -12.17
C LEU A 383 38.94 -18.18 -11.41
N GLU A 384 39.62 -17.05 -11.51
CA GLU A 384 40.85 -16.78 -10.76
C GLU A 384 40.61 -16.68 -9.25
N ALA A 385 39.58 -15.94 -8.84
CA ALA A 385 39.24 -15.76 -7.43
C ALA A 385 38.84 -17.07 -6.75
N PHE A 386 38.20 -17.98 -7.48
CA PHE A 386 37.73 -19.27 -6.96
C PHE A 386 38.56 -20.46 -7.41
N ALA A 387 39.80 -20.27 -7.92
CA ALA A 387 40.63 -21.34 -8.50
C ALA A 387 40.78 -22.58 -7.60
N ASP A 388 40.92 -22.38 -6.28
CA ASP A 388 41.09 -23.46 -5.30
C ASP A 388 39.79 -23.98 -4.68
N LYS A 389 38.63 -23.66 -5.27
CA LYS A 389 37.29 -23.86 -4.66
C LYS A 389 36.37 -24.84 -5.41
N ASN A 390 36.94 -25.69 -6.25
CA ASN A 390 36.25 -26.76 -6.98
C ASN A 390 34.98 -26.25 -7.69
N ILE A 391 35.16 -25.28 -8.59
CA ILE A 391 34.07 -24.76 -9.41
C ILE A 391 33.53 -25.83 -10.35
N SER A 392 32.23 -26.02 -10.38
CA SER A 392 31.54 -26.81 -11.40
C SER A 392 30.30 -26.05 -11.90
N ASP A 393 29.85 -26.35 -13.14
CA ASP A 393 28.62 -25.89 -13.72
C ASP A 393 28.46 -24.35 -13.74
N ILE A 394 29.50 -23.63 -14.15
CA ILE A 394 29.44 -22.17 -14.27
C ILE A 394 28.64 -21.74 -15.48
N GLU A 395 27.49 -21.12 -15.22
CA GLU A 395 26.55 -20.63 -16.22
C GLU A 395 26.25 -19.15 -16.00
N GLU A 396 25.97 -18.43 -17.08
CA GLU A 396 25.45 -17.08 -17.01
C GLU A 396 23.92 -17.15 -16.94
N MET A 397 23.31 -16.58 -15.89
CA MET A 397 21.87 -16.61 -15.66
C MET A 397 21.32 -15.20 -15.46
N ASP A 398 20.06 -15.00 -15.85
CA ASP A 398 19.33 -13.77 -15.54
C ASP A 398 19.05 -13.66 -14.04
N ILE A 399 19.26 -12.47 -13.49
CA ILE A 399 18.92 -12.17 -12.10
C ILE A 399 17.41 -11.92 -12.02
N PRO A 400 16.66 -12.74 -11.26
CA PRO A 400 15.22 -12.56 -11.12
C PRO A 400 14.86 -11.21 -10.54
N ILE A 401 13.90 -10.51 -11.15
CA ILE A 401 13.48 -9.16 -10.73
C ILE A 401 13.04 -9.13 -9.26
N TYR A 402 12.36 -10.18 -8.77
CA TYR A 402 11.94 -10.24 -7.38
C TYR A 402 13.12 -10.20 -6.38
N MET A 403 14.30 -10.68 -6.76
CA MET A 403 15.49 -10.62 -5.92
C MET A 403 16.07 -9.20 -5.81
N MET A 404 15.73 -8.32 -6.75
CA MET A 404 16.14 -6.91 -6.73
C MET A 404 15.13 -6.03 -5.99
N LYS A 405 13.85 -6.47 -5.85
CA LYS A 405 12.78 -5.72 -5.18
C LYS A 405 12.84 -5.76 -3.66
N LEU A 406 13.56 -6.69 -3.08
CA LEU A 406 13.69 -6.83 -1.64
C LEU A 406 14.71 -5.84 -1.09
N GLU A 407 14.31 -5.03 -0.11
CA GLU A 407 15.14 -3.99 0.52
C GLU A 407 16.49 -4.50 1.08
N HIS A 408 16.54 -5.77 1.43
CA HIS A 408 17.72 -6.45 1.98
C HIS A 408 18.11 -7.68 1.15
N SER A 409 17.87 -7.62 -0.17
CA SER A 409 18.27 -8.72 -1.01
C SER A 409 19.81 -8.80 -1.08
N ASP A 410 20.33 -10.01 -1.07
CA ASP A 410 21.77 -10.25 -1.20
C ASP A 410 22.31 -9.70 -2.52
N VAL A 411 21.50 -9.71 -3.58
CA VAL A 411 21.84 -9.14 -4.90
C VAL A 411 22.10 -7.64 -4.80
N ILE A 412 21.24 -6.89 -4.11
CA ILE A 412 21.47 -5.45 -3.85
C ILE A 412 22.77 -5.27 -3.02
N GLY A 413 23.08 -6.22 -2.15
CA GLY A 413 24.37 -6.28 -1.43
C GLY A 413 25.56 -6.29 -2.37
N MET A 414 25.53 -7.10 -3.45
CA MET A 414 26.60 -7.12 -4.47
C MET A 414 26.74 -5.74 -5.16
N PHE A 415 25.64 -5.07 -5.45
CA PHE A 415 25.70 -3.74 -6.06
C PHE A 415 26.33 -2.70 -5.12
N TYR A 416 26.03 -2.78 -3.82
CA TYR A 416 26.70 -1.94 -2.82
C TYR A 416 28.21 -2.22 -2.74
N GLU A 417 28.63 -3.46 -2.82
CA GLU A 417 30.06 -3.83 -2.80
C GLU A 417 30.79 -3.31 -4.06
N ILE A 418 30.17 -3.36 -5.24
CA ILE A 418 30.72 -2.74 -6.45
C ILE A 418 30.89 -1.23 -6.26
N ILE A 419 29.86 -0.55 -5.75
CA ILE A 419 29.91 0.88 -5.47
C ILE A 419 31.01 1.20 -4.46
N GLU A 420 31.08 0.47 -3.35
CA GLU A 420 32.10 0.68 -2.31
C GLU A 420 33.52 0.54 -2.85
N ASN A 421 33.83 -0.53 -3.59
CA ASN A 421 35.14 -0.75 -4.19
C ASN A 421 35.56 0.43 -5.09
N ASN A 422 34.62 0.94 -5.89
CA ASN A 422 34.88 2.09 -6.75
C ASN A 422 35.06 3.40 -5.97
N LEU A 423 34.33 3.59 -4.85
CA LEU A 423 34.46 4.79 -4.02
C LEU A 423 35.78 4.81 -3.25
N LEU A 424 36.19 3.66 -2.72
CA LEU A 424 37.46 3.50 -2.02
C LEU A 424 38.63 3.72 -2.98
N SER A 425 38.58 3.22 -4.22
CA SER A 425 39.59 3.47 -5.25
C SER A 425 39.69 4.94 -5.66
N LYS A 426 38.58 5.71 -5.55
CA LYS A 426 38.57 7.17 -5.74
C LYS A 426 39.06 7.96 -4.53
N GLY A 427 39.57 7.32 -3.49
CA GLY A 427 40.17 7.95 -2.30
C GLY A 427 39.16 8.35 -1.20
N LEU A 428 37.91 7.94 -1.31
CA LEU A 428 36.97 8.06 -0.20
C LEU A 428 37.25 7.02 0.90
N SER A 429 36.76 7.27 2.09
CA SER A 429 36.89 6.34 3.21
C SER A 429 35.51 5.97 3.74
N SER A 430 35.32 4.67 4.04
CA SER A 430 34.09 4.17 4.65
C SER A 430 34.11 4.40 6.17
N PHE A 431 32.94 4.73 6.76
CA PHE A 431 32.78 4.88 8.21
C PHE A 431 31.48 4.23 8.74
N GLY A 432 30.91 3.35 7.96
CA GLY A 432 29.74 2.57 8.29
C GLY A 432 29.02 2.06 7.05
N LYS A 433 27.97 1.29 7.21
CA LYS A 433 27.25 0.69 6.09
C LYS A 433 26.79 1.75 5.10
N ASN A 434 27.32 1.69 3.88
CA ASN A 434 27.00 2.60 2.76
C ASN A 434 27.25 4.10 3.08
N LYS A 435 28.18 4.39 3.98
CA LYS A 435 28.56 5.76 4.38
C LYS A 435 30.03 6.01 4.07
N TYR A 436 30.29 7.07 3.33
CA TYR A 436 31.63 7.41 2.85
C TYR A 436 31.94 8.88 3.10
N PHE A 437 33.18 9.21 3.41
CA PHE A 437 33.63 10.57 3.62
C PHE A 437 34.88 10.89 2.83
N ASP A 438 35.05 12.17 2.55
CA ASP A 438 36.24 12.70 1.89
C ASP A 438 37.25 13.20 2.93
N ARG A 439 38.39 12.55 3.03
CA ARG A 439 39.48 12.95 3.94
C ARG A 439 39.99 14.36 3.65
N ASN A 440 39.91 14.82 2.41
CA ASN A 440 40.41 16.12 1.99
C ASN A 440 39.44 17.28 2.36
N SER A 441 38.22 16.97 2.78
CA SER A 441 37.20 17.95 3.19
C SER A 441 37.29 18.34 4.68
N ARG A 442 38.36 17.95 5.38
CA ARG A 442 38.53 18.18 6.82
C ARG A 442 38.39 19.64 7.20
N ARG A 443 37.51 19.90 8.15
CA ARG A 443 37.30 21.19 8.84
C ARG A 443 37.43 20.99 10.33
N ILE A 444 37.85 22.03 11.06
CA ILE A 444 37.84 22.02 12.53
C ILE A 444 36.61 22.85 12.98
N ARG A 445 35.75 22.23 13.77
CA ARG A 445 34.59 22.89 14.39
C ARG A 445 34.47 22.48 15.87
N ASN A 446 34.43 23.45 16.74
CA ASN A 446 34.28 23.24 18.20
C ASN A 446 35.23 22.18 18.77
N GLY A 447 36.49 22.12 18.25
CA GLY A 447 37.48 21.15 18.70
C GLY A 447 37.34 19.75 18.11
N TYR A 448 36.48 19.57 17.11
CA TYR A 448 36.29 18.30 16.39
C TYR A 448 36.71 18.42 14.92
N PHE A 449 37.11 17.30 14.34
CA PHE A 449 37.32 17.18 12.91
C PHE A 449 36.00 16.81 12.24
N VAL A 450 35.53 17.63 11.31
CA VAL A 450 34.31 17.43 10.52
C VAL A 450 34.69 17.25 9.06
N TYR A 451 34.18 16.17 8.45
CA TYR A 451 34.42 15.82 7.06
C TYR A 451 33.08 15.82 6.29
N ASP A 452 33.11 16.26 5.03
CA ASP A 452 31.96 16.05 4.15
C ASP A 452 31.80 14.56 3.85
N ALA A 453 30.59 14.08 4.05
CA ALA A 453 30.25 12.68 3.92
C ALA A 453 28.96 12.47 3.15
N ILE A 454 28.77 11.25 2.67
CA ILE A 454 27.58 10.85 1.95
C ILE A 454 27.15 9.46 2.41
N LYS A 455 25.84 9.25 2.53
CA LYS A 455 25.23 7.94 2.60
C LYS A 455 24.60 7.65 1.25
N ILE A 456 24.84 6.45 0.70
CA ILE A 456 24.25 5.97 -0.54
C ILE A 456 23.19 4.94 -0.19
N ALA A 457 22.00 5.11 -0.75
CA ALA A 457 20.92 4.14 -0.64
C ALA A 457 20.39 3.77 -2.03
N LEU A 458 20.30 2.47 -2.29
CA LEU A 458 19.67 1.95 -3.51
C LEU A 458 18.22 1.59 -3.21
N SER A 459 17.34 1.90 -4.14
CA SER A 459 15.93 1.48 -4.14
C SER A 459 15.55 0.95 -5.51
N PHE A 460 14.55 0.08 -5.56
CA PHE A 460 14.03 -0.46 -6.80
C PHE A 460 12.64 0.13 -7.03
N VAL A 461 12.47 0.92 -8.08
CA VAL A 461 11.24 1.64 -8.40
C VAL A 461 10.89 1.38 -9.87
N GLU A 462 9.68 0.91 -10.16
CA GLU A 462 9.17 0.70 -11.52
C GLU A 462 10.15 -0.09 -12.43
N ASP A 463 10.64 -1.22 -11.94
CA ASP A 463 11.60 -2.08 -12.63
C ASP A 463 12.97 -1.45 -12.94
N ASN A 464 13.29 -0.35 -12.26
CA ASN A 464 14.59 0.30 -12.33
C ASN A 464 15.22 0.50 -10.95
N ILE A 465 16.55 0.61 -10.92
CA ILE A 465 17.30 0.95 -9.71
C ILE A 465 17.46 2.46 -9.62
N VAL A 466 17.27 3.00 -8.44
CA VAL A 466 17.49 4.41 -8.14
C VAL A 466 18.52 4.52 -7.03
N MET A 467 19.54 5.34 -7.25
CA MET A 467 20.54 5.68 -6.24
C MET A 467 20.15 6.99 -5.55
N ASN A 468 19.96 6.94 -4.26
CA ASN A 468 19.72 8.12 -3.43
C ASN A 468 21.04 8.58 -2.79
N LEU A 469 21.41 9.81 -3.04
CA LEU A 469 22.58 10.46 -2.46
C LEU A 469 22.15 11.30 -1.26
N LEU A 470 22.58 10.93 -0.06
CA LEU A 470 22.21 11.56 1.20
C LEU A 470 23.44 12.25 1.80
N PRO A 471 23.69 13.53 1.50
CA PRO A 471 24.79 14.29 2.09
C PRO A 471 24.68 14.32 3.61
N THR A 472 25.79 14.11 4.28
CA THR A 472 25.93 14.12 5.73
C THR A 472 27.35 14.60 6.09
N VAL A 473 27.72 14.50 7.34
CA VAL A 473 29.09 14.73 7.80
C VAL A 473 29.60 13.55 8.61
N HIS A 474 30.91 13.34 8.59
CA HIS A 474 31.60 12.45 9.52
C HIS A 474 32.38 13.27 10.52
N VAL A 475 32.29 12.94 11.81
CA VAL A 475 32.89 13.71 12.90
C VAL A 475 33.82 12.82 13.71
N LEU A 476 35.02 13.31 13.96
CA LEU A 476 36.01 12.69 14.83
C LEU A 476 36.47 13.69 15.90
N LYS A 477 36.98 13.20 17.02
CA LYS A 477 37.68 14.06 17.99
C LYS A 477 38.96 14.62 17.37
N SER A 478 39.52 15.66 17.97
CA SER A 478 40.77 16.29 17.52
C SER A 478 41.98 15.37 17.54
N ASP A 479 41.97 14.30 18.32
CA ASP A 479 42.97 13.23 18.34
C ASP A 479 42.74 12.15 17.27
N GLY A 480 41.66 12.28 16.46
CA GLY A 480 41.30 11.31 15.43
C GLY A 480 40.46 10.14 15.96
N SER A 481 40.20 10.06 17.25
CA SER A 481 39.37 9.00 17.82
C SER A 481 37.87 9.23 17.57
N GLN A 482 37.08 8.16 17.69
CA GLN A 482 35.64 8.21 17.51
C GLN A 482 34.95 8.83 18.73
N LEU A 483 33.84 9.53 18.50
CA LEU A 483 32.92 9.94 19.54
C LEU A 483 32.05 8.77 20.00
N ASP A 484 31.50 8.85 21.20
CA ASP A 484 30.40 7.99 21.58
C ASP A 484 29.18 8.24 20.66
N ARG A 485 28.29 7.26 20.59
CA ARG A 485 27.17 7.27 19.65
C ARG A 485 26.25 8.49 19.81
N PHE A 486 26.00 8.91 21.04
CA PHE A 486 25.09 10.01 21.31
C PHE A 486 25.72 11.37 20.96
N ALA A 487 26.97 11.60 21.38
CA ALA A 487 27.72 12.81 21.02
C ALA A 487 27.93 12.92 19.51
N TYR A 488 28.23 11.78 18.83
CA TYR A 488 28.34 11.74 17.39
C TYR A 488 27.05 12.17 16.70
N GLN A 489 25.90 11.60 17.11
CA GLN A 489 24.60 11.92 16.48
C GLN A 489 24.22 13.39 16.70
N ASN A 490 24.44 13.92 17.89
CA ASN A 490 24.20 15.34 18.21
C ASN A 490 25.04 16.27 17.33
N MET A 491 26.33 15.94 17.16
CA MET A 491 27.21 16.76 16.31
C MET A 491 26.78 16.72 14.85
N VAL A 492 26.45 15.54 14.31
CA VAL A 492 25.93 15.40 12.95
C VAL A 492 24.63 16.17 12.78
N ASN A 493 23.70 16.05 13.73
CA ASN A 493 22.43 16.80 13.70
C ASN A 493 22.66 18.32 13.73
N ASN A 494 23.54 18.80 14.56
CA ASN A 494 23.87 20.22 14.63
C ASN A 494 24.44 20.75 13.32
N GLU A 495 25.39 20.04 12.70
CA GLU A 495 25.96 20.41 11.41
C GLU A 495 24.92 20.40 10.28
N MET A 496 24.05 19.38 10.25
CA MET A 496 23.07 19.21 9.20
C MET A 496 21.85 20.12 9.37
N SER A 497 21.42 20.40 10.61
CA SER A 497 20.25 21.24 10.90
C SER A 497 20.43 22.71 10.51
N THR A 498 21.65 23.18 10.36
CA THR A 498 21.94 24.56 9.93
C THR A 498 21.83 24.76 8.41
N LEU A 499 21.69 23.66 7.63
CA LEU A 499 21.66 23.73 6.19
C LEU A 499 20.24 23.94 5.67
N TYR A 500 20.08 24.96 4.84
CA TYR A 500 18.86 25.19 4.07
C TYR A 500 18.86 24.37 2.78
N ASN A 501 17.72 24.33 2.12
CA ASN A 501 17.51 23.51 0.91
C ASN A 501 18.48 23.80 -0.20
N LYS A 502 18.71 25.08 -0.46
CA LYS A 502 19.68 25.49 -1.46
C LYS A 502 21.04 24.85 -1.19
N GLN A 503 21.52 24.94 0.03
CA GLN A 503 22.81 24.39 0.44
C GLN A 503 22.83 22.85 0.38
N MET A 504 21.72 22.19 0.71
CA MET A 504 21.62 20.73 0.56
C MET A 504 21.63 20.31 -0.90
N ASN A 505 20.89 21.02 -1.77
CA ASN A 505 20.93 20.78 -3.20
C ASN A 505 22.33 20.99 -3.78
N GLU A 506 23.02 22.05 -3.37
CA GLU A 506 24.41 22.30 -3.74
C GLU A 506 25.35 21.16 -3.31
N LYS A 507 25.16 20.64 -2.08
CA LYS A 507 25.94 19.48 -1.61
C LYS A 507 25.68 18.22 -2.43
N VAL A 508 24.44 17.95 -2.83
CA VAL A 508 24.14 16.82 -3.73
C VAL A 508 24.84 16.99 -5.08
N GLU A 509 24.78 18.18 -5.66
CA GLU A 509 25.47 18.47 -6.94
C GLU A 509 27.00 18.29 -6.82
N ILE A 510 27.59 18.79 -5.74
CA ILE A 510 29.03 18.61 -5.46
C ILE A 510 29.36 17.11 -5.40
N TRP A 511 28.53 16.30 -4.73
CA TRP A 511 28.76 14.86 -4.66
C TRP A 511 28.55 14.18 -6.02
N VAL A 512 27.53 14.56 -6.78
CA VAL A 512 27.33 14.05 -8.16
C VAL A 512 28.56 14.35 -9.02
N GLN A 513 29.06 15.59 -9.00
CA GLN A 513 30.26 15.97 -9.75
C GLN A 513 31.50 15.18 -9.28
N LYS A 514 31.69 15.04 -7.96
CA LYS A 514 32.83 14.34 -7.39
C LYS A 514 32.84 12.85 -7.73
N LEU A 515 31.68 12.23 -7.74
CA LEU A 515 31.54 10.79 -8.05
C LEU A 515 31.58 10.51 -9.56
N SER A 516 31.24 11.51 -10.38
CA SER A 516 31.20 11.38 -11.83
C SER A 516 32.57 11.46 -12.46
N LYS A 517 32.75 10.74 -13.57
CA LYS A 517 33.89 10.86 -14.47
C LYS A 517 33.36 11.13 -15.88
N ASN A 518 33.83 12.19 -16.54
CA ASN A 518 33.36 12.58 -17.88
C ASN A 518 31.81 12.74 -17.96
N ARG A 519 31.21 13.33 -16.95
CA ARG A 519 29.73 13.48 -16.81
C ARG A 519 28.95 12.16 -16.73
N LYS A 520 29.62 11.06 -16.41
CA LYS A 520 29.00 9.75 -16.21
C LYS A 520 29.26 9.27 -14.79
N LEU A 521 28.22 8.76 -14.15
CA LEU A 521 28.29 8.17 -12.80
C LEU A 521 28.30 6.65 -12.95
N ILE A 522 29.52 6.10 -13.07
CA ILE A 522 29.75 4.68 -13.36
C ILE A 522 30.52 4.04 -12.21
N PHE A 523 30.04 2.87 -11.81
CA PHE A 523 30.68 1.93 -10.90
C PHE A 523 30.80 0.61 -11.63
N GLU A 524 32.02 0.09 -11.75
CA GLU A 524 32.30 -1.08 -12.57
C GLU A 524 33.12 -2.12 -11.83
N LEU A 525 32.88 -3.37 -12.13
CA LEU A 525 33.67 -4.50 -11.68
C LEU A 525 33.68 -5.58 -12.78
N GLY A 526 34.75 -5.63 -13.56
CA GLY A 526 34.79 -6.47 -14.75
C GLY A 526 33.66 -6.14 -15.73
N ASN A 527 32.78 -7.10 -16.00
CA ASN A 527 31.64 -6.91 -16.90
C ASN A 527 30.39 -6.35 -16.19
N ALA A 528 30.41 -6.27 -14.88
CA ALA A 528 29.29 -5.73 -14.11
C ALA A 528 29.39 -4.21 -14.05
N ILE A 529 28.43 -3.52 -14.69
CA ILE A 529 28.39 -2.07 -14.81
C ILE A 529 27.12 -1.55 -14.16
N LEU A 530 27.27 -0.62 -13.22
CA LEU A 530 26.23 0.19 -12.64
C LEU A 530 26.44 1.63 -13.13
N GLU A 531 25.61 2.09 -14.05
CA GLU A 531 25.64 3.47 -14.57
C GLU A 531 24.36 4.18 -14.14
N PHE A 532 24.52 5.32 -13.49
CA PHE A 532 23.42 6.19 -13.07
C PHE A 532 23.44 7.50 -13.83
N SER A 533 22.25 8.07 -14.02
CA SER A 533 22.10 9.42 -14.54
C SER A 533 22.78 10.41 -13.60
N THR A 534 23.43 11.42 -14.16
CA THR A 534 23.88 12.58 -13.38
C THR A 534 22.78 13.60 -13.19
N GLN A 535 21.65 13.42 -13.87
CA GLN A 535 20.45 14.24 -13.70
C GLN A 535 19.56 13.60 -12.63
N ARG A 536 19.26 14.39 -11.61
CA ARG A 536 18.35 13.99 -10.53
C ARG A 536 16.92 13.93 -11.04
N ILE A 537 16.14 13.03 -10.46
CA ILE A 537 14.70 12.97 -10.69
C ILE A 537 14.08 14.30 -10.24
N ARG A 538 13.25 14.88 -11.10
CA ARG A 538 12.54 16.13 -10.86
C ARG A 538 11.05 15.86 -10.97
N PHE A 539 10.31 16.46 -10.06
CA PHE A 539 8.86 16.54 -10.14
C PHE A 539 8.50 17.98 -10.55
N ALA A 540 7.78 18.12 -11.64
CA ALA A 540 7.41 19.43 -12.17
C ALA A 540 6.31 20.07 -11.31
N GLY A 541 6.39 21.36 -11.17
CA GLY A 541 5.30 22.24 -10.93
C GLY A 541 4.82 22.36 -9.55
N THR A 542 5.54 22.95 -8.68
CA THR A 542 4.82 23.34 -7.48
C THR A 542 5.65 24.26 -6.65
N GLY A 543 5.58 25.52 -6.89
CA GLY A 543 6.06 26.48 -5.94
C GLY A 543 7.33 26.05 -5.19
N SER A 544 7.81 26.71 -4.34
CA SER A 544 9.07 26.61 -3.63
C SER A 544 9.34 25.32 -2.82
N ILE A 545 9.23 24.12 -3.41
CA ILE A 545 9.79 22.99 -2.69
C ILE A 545 11.27 22.94 -2.90
N ASP A 546 11.91 23.39 -1.90
CA ASP A 546 13.33 23.39 -1.88
C ASP A 546 13.96 22.17 -1.22
N LYS A 547 13.18 21.17 -0.74
CA LYS A 547 13.78 20.09 0.05
C LYS A 547 13.15 18.75 -0.15
N CYS A 548 13.85 17.90 -0.84
CA CYS A 548 13.67 16.47 -0.77
C CYS A 548 14.92 15.83 -0.19
N TYR A 549 14.92 15.48 1.08
CA TYR A 549 16.07 14.84 1.71
C TYR A 549 16.19 13.35 1.42
N GLN A 550 15.06 12.71 1.16
CA GLN A 550 15.02 11.28 0.89
C GLN A 550 13.90 11.02 -0.11
N ALA A 551 14.23 10.74 -1.35
CA ALA A 551 13.25 10.43 -2.38
C ALA A 551 12.36 9.22 -2.03
N LYS A 552 12.86 8.32 -1.18
CA LYS A 552 12.14 7.10 -0.76
C LYS A 552 11.01 7.36 0.24
N GLU A 553 11.04 8.46 0.98
CA GLU A 553 10.12 8.72 2.10
C GLU A 553 9.48 10.10 2.03
N THR A 554 9.55 10.75 0.85
CA THR A 554 8.98 12.08 0.68
C THR A 554 7.52 11.96 0.30
N GLU A 555 6.65 12.32 1.21
CA GLU A 555 5.26 12.59 0.88
C GLU A 555 5.12 14.03 0.38
N LEU A 556 4.45 14.19 -0.74
CA LEU A 556 4.09 15.48 -1.30
C LEU A 556 2.69 15.83 -0.78
N ALA A 557 2.58 16.92 -0.04
CA ALA A 557 1.30 17.50 0.34
C ALA A 557 0.91 18.56 -0.70
N PHE A 558 -0.31 18.45 -1.23
CA PHE A 558 -0.82 19.38 -2.24
C PHE A 558 -1.78 20.38 -1.62
N ASP A 559 -1.56 21.65 -1.92
CA ASP A 559 -2.54 22.70 -1.71
C ASP A 559 -3.41 22.81 -2.97
N TYR A 560 -4.63 22.33 -2.87
CA TYR A 560 -5.56 22.26 -3.99
C TYR A 560 -6.09 23.62 -4.45
N GLU A 561 -6.09 24.62 -3.57
CA GLU A 561 -6.60 25.96 -3.91
C GLU A 561 -5.56 26.78 -4.65
N ASN A 562 -4.28 26.62 -4.33
CA ASN A 562 -3.18 27.37 -4.93
C ASN A 562 -2.36 26.56 -5.93
N GLU A 563 -2.77 25.35 -6.25
CA GLU A 563 -2.05 24.42 -7.15
C GLU A 563 -0.56 24.29 -6.79
N SER A 564 -0.25 24.37 -5.48
CA SER A 564 1.12 24.31 -4.98
C SER A 564 1.37 22.99 -4.25
N CYS A 565 2.60 22.51 -4.31
CA CYS A 565 3.02 21.28 -3.67
C CYS A 565 4.14 21.58 -2.67
N ILE A 566 3.99 21.11 -1.46
CA ILE A 566 4.99 21.27 -0.40
C ILE A 566 5.48 19.88 0.01
N ALA A 567 6.78 19.62 -0.12
CA ALA A 567 7.39 18.43 0.47
C ALA A 567 7.67 18.68 1.95
N VAL A 568 6.95 17.96 2.80
CA VAL A 568 7.12 18.09 4.26
C VAL A 568 7.82 16.84 4.77
N ASN A 569 9.14 16.85 4.77
CA ASN A 569 9.93 15.73 5.26
C ASN A 569 10.72 16.04 6.53
N GLN A 570 10.62 17.24 7.07
CA GLN A 570 11.27 17.64 8.34
C GLN A 570 10.49 18.71 9.09
N LEU A 571 10.67 18.73 10.42
CA LEU A 571 10.11 19.74 11.31
C LEU A 571 10.41 21.19 10.86
N LYS A 572 11.59 21.42 10.25
CA LYS A 572 11.95 22.74 9.68
C LYS A 572 11.08 23.16 8.49
N GLY A 573 10.58 22.22 7.70
CA GLY A 573 9.60 22.52 6.65
C GLY A 573 8.32 23.09 7.24
N LEU A 574 7.81 22.44 8.29
CA LEU A 574 6.65 22.92 9.04
C LEU A 574 6.88 24.27 9.72
N ILE A 575 8.05 24.49 10.32
CA ILE A 575 8.39 25.76 10.99
C ILE A 575 8.56 26.90 9.97
N ASN A 576 9.18 26.65 8.81
CA ASN A 576 9.47 27.70 7.84
C ASN A 576 8.28 28.07 6.95
N TYR A 577 7.38 27.11 6.71
CA TYR A 577 6.26 27.30 5.77
C TYR A 577 4.89 27.27 6.48
N GLY A 578 4.86 26.93 7.75
CA GLY A 578 3.62 26.79 8.52
C GLY A 578 2.78 25.57 8.10
N PRO A 579 1.66 25.33 8.75
CA PRO A 579 0.65 24.41 8.25
C PRO A 579 0.03 24.96 6.96
N LEU A 580 -0.31 24.08 6.05
CA LEU A 580 -0.85 24.39 4.71
C LEU A 580 -2.05 25.33 4.71
N GLU A 581 -2.77 25.46 5.80
CA GLU A 581 -3.86 26.40 6.00
C GLU A 581 -3.99 26.83 7.45
N SER A 582 -4.06 28.12 7.71
CA SER A 582 -4.50 28.69 8.98
C SER A 582 -6.02 28.87 8.99
N TYR A 583 -6.76 27.78 9.09
CA TYR A 583 -8.21 27.88 9.35
C TYR A 583 -8.48 27.89 10.84
N ALA A 584 -9.02 28.98 11.33
CA ALA A 584 -9.31 29.21 12.74
C ALA A 584 -10.22 28.19 13.44
N ASN A 585 -10.79 27.22 12.72
CA ASN A 585 -11.75 26.26 13.26
C ASN A 585 -11.70 24.83 12.68
N ARG A 586 -10.62 24.41 12.00
CA ARG A 586 -10.50 23.04 11.50
C ARG A 586 -9.38 22.28 12.18
N ARG A 587 -9.63 21.04 12.60
CA ARG A 587 -8.59 20.12 13.05
C ARG A 587 -7.69 19.77 11.89
N VAL A 588 -6.48 20.30 11.87
CA VAL A 588 -5.45 19.94 10.90
C VAL A 588 -4.92 18.55 11.27
N ARG A 589 -5.03 17.59 10.37
CA ARG A 589 -4.33 16.30 10.48
C ARG A 589 -2.95 16.46 9.85
N LEU A 590 -1.95 16.64 10.68
CA LEU A 590 -0.56 16.65 10.25
C LEU A 590 -0.01 15.22 10.25
N ALA A 591 0.39 14.73 9.07
CA ALA A 591 1.24 13.55 8.98
C ALA A 591 2.70 14.03 9.00
N VAL A 592 3.38 13.86 10.12
CA VAL A 592 4.80 14.17 10.25
C VAL A 592 5.58 12.87 10.19
N LEU A 593 6.31 12.68 9.10
CA LEU A 593 7.25 11.57 8.96
C LEU A 593 8.59 11.99 9.55
N SER A 594 8.97 11.41 10.66
CA SER A 594 10.26 11.65 11.29
C SER A 594 10.92 10.35 11.73
N PRO A 595 12.26 10.32 11.83
CA PRO A 595 12.94 9.24 12.51
C PRO A 595 12.41 9.10 13.95
N ARG A 596 12.30 7.88 14.45
CA ARG A 596 11.81 7.56 15.82
C ARG A 596 12.46 8.41 16.93
N GLU A 597 13.73 8.76 16.73
CA GLU A 597 14.55 9.52 17.67
C GLU A 597 14.10 10.98 17.83
N CYS A 598 13.37 11.52 16.85
CA CYS A 598 12.88 12.91 16.86
C CYS A 598 11.40 13.04 17.27
N ALA A 599 10.70 11.93 17.50
CA ALA A 599 9.26 11.94 17.75
C ALA A 599 8.87 12.76 19.01
N ALA A 600 9.69 12.71 20.07
CA ALA A 600 9.45 13.46 21.31
C ALA A 600 9.62 14.97 21.13
N ASP A 601 10.58 15.39 20.31
CA ASP A 601 10.84 16.81 20.03
C ASP A 601 9.77 17.39 19.10
N ILE A 602 9.29 16.59 18.17
CA ILE A 602 8.16 16.95 17.30
C ILE A 602 6.88 17.13 18.10
N TRP A 603 6.58 16.21 19.03
CA TRP A 603 5.42 16.34 19.92
C TRP A 603 5.47 17.61 20.78
N ARG A 604 6.65 17.94 21.28
CA ARG A 604 6.84 19.16 22.09
C ARG A 604 6.56 20.41 21.25
N HIS A 605 7.09 20.48 20.02
CA HIS A 605 6.88 21.63 19.13
C HIS A 605 5.45 21.72 18.58
N LEU A 606 4.81 20.60 18.27
CA LEU A 606 3.39 20.58 17.86
C LEU A 606 2.47 21.05 19.01
N ASN A 607 2.81 20.73 20.26
CA ASN A 607 2.09 21.24 21.43
C ASN A 607 2.37 22.74 21.69
N GLU A 608 3.50 23.27 21.29
CA GLU A 608 3.79 24.71 21.34
C GLU A 608 3.06 25.46 20.23
N LEU A 609 3.02 24.92 19.01
CA LEU A 609 2.24 25.48 17.89
C LEU A 609 0.72 25.48 18.16
N ASN A 610 0.22 24.54 18.94
CA ASN A 610 -1.20 24.47 19.31
C ASN A 610 -1.58 25.49 20.41
N LYS A 611 -0.63 26.24 20.97
CA LYS A 611 -0.86 27.30 21.94
C LYS A 611 -0.94 28.69 21.30
N HIS A 612 -0.59 28.82 20.04
CA HIS A 612 -0.68 30.02 19.21
C HIS A 612 -1.74 29.85 18.11
#